data_238ed366b1b2db3cf7c7faceb5076119
#
_entry.id   238ed366b1b2db3cf7c7faceb5076119
#
_cell.length_a   1.000
_cell.length_b   1.000
_cell.length_c   1.000
_cell.angle_alpha   90.00
_cell.angle_beta   90.00
_cell.angle_gamma   90.00
#
_symmetry.space_group_name_H-M   'P 1'
#
loop_
_entity.id
_entity.type
_entity.pdbx_description
1 polymer ?
#
loop_
_entity_poly.entity_id
_entity_poly.type
_entity_poly.pdbx_seq_one_letter_code
_entity_poly.pdbx_strand_id
1 'polypeptide(L)'
;MNYLVIVLASFSVLALAVVVYLAVHLYRKDAKMRVMDFMGPGADDMYPSNSSKDFTVTDQFLYDRCCRFMVERRPYLVTDYQLQDLANSLYTNRSYLSKTINRFSGKNFRAYVNYYRVMYAMELFRANMSLRIIDLALLSGFRSESSFLNNFRSVMGEAPSIWCARLR
;
A
#
# COMPACT_ATOMS: atom_id res chain seq x y z
N MET A 1 -47.93 -0.41 -18.99
CA MET A 1 -47.36 0.43 -17.88
C MET A 1 -46.16 -0.20 -17.18
N ASN A 2 -46.04 -1.55 -17.13
CA ASN A 2 -44.96 -2.22 -16.41
C ASN A 2 -43.58 -2.24 -17.13
N TYR A 3 -43.56 -2.18 -18.46
CA TYR A 3 -42.31 -2.25 -19.24
C TYR A 3 -41.43 -1.01 -19.07
N LEU A 4 -42.04 0.17 -19.01
CA LEU A 4 -41.34 1.44 -18.80
C LEU A 4 -40.67 1.50 -17.40
N VAL A 5 -41.31 0.96 -16.39
CA VAL A 5 -40.80 0.92 -15.01
C VAL A 5 -39.58 -0.04 -14.94
N ILE A 6 -39.64 -1.17 -15.62
CA ILE A 6 -38.50 -2.15 -15.66
C ILE A 6 -37.32 -1.53 -16.39
N VAL A 7 -37.52 -0.83 -17.50
CA VAL A 7 -36.45 -0.16 -18.25
C VAL A 7 -35.82 0.97 -17.41
N LEU A 8 -36.61 1.79 -16.74
CA LEU A 8 -36.08 2.84 -15.86
C LEU A 8 -35.32 2.27 -14.66
N ALA A 9 -35.80 1.19 -14.05
CA ALA A 9 -35.10 0.50 -12.98
C ALA A 9 -33.75 -0.09 -13.42
N SER A 10 -33.69 -0.66 -14.62
CA SER A 10 -32.42 -1.19 -15.16
C SER A 10 -31.40 -0.10 -15.45
N PHE A 11 -31.83 1.08 -15.95
CA PHE A 11 -30.96 2.24 -16.14
C PHE A 11 -30.42 2.79 -14.83
N SER A 12 -31.25 2.83 -13.75
CA SER A 12 -30.81 3.29 -12.45
C SER A 12 -29.75 2.37 -11.81
N VAL A 13 -29.92 1.05 -11.96
CA VAL A 13 -28.94 0.07 -11.47
C VAL A 13 -27.62 0.16 -12.25
N LEU A 14 -27.68 0.34 -13.57
CA LEU A 14 -26.48 0.51 -14.38
C LEU A 14 -25.74 1.81 -14.04
N ALA A 15 -26.47 2.90 -13.87
CA ALA A 15 -25.92 4.19 -13.44
C ALA A 15 -25.24 4.09 -12.07
N LEU A 16 -25.86 3.41 -11.10
CA LEU A 16 -25.28 3.16 -9.78
C LEU A 16 -23.99 2.33 -9.88
N ALA A 17 -24.00 1.27 -10.70
CA ALA A 17 -22.82 0.44 -10.92
C ALA A 17 -21.65 1.24 -11.53
N VAL A 18 -21.92 2.14 -12.47
CA VAL A 18 -20.93 3.04 -13.07
C VAL A 18 -20.38 4.02 -12.03
N VAL A 19 -21.24 4.62 -11.22
CA VAL A 19 -20.82 5.54 -10.15
C VAL A 19 -19.95 4.84 -9.13
N VAL A 20 -20.33 3.62 -8.69
CA VAL A 20 -19.53 2.82 -7.77
C VAL A 20 -18.19 2.42 -8.40
N TYR A 21 -18.19 2.02 -9.66
CA TYR A 21 -16.95 1.70 -10.39
C TYR A 21 -16.02 2.93 -10.49
N LEU A 22 -16.53 4.09 -10.85
CA LEU A 22 -15.77 5.33 -10.92
C LEU A 22 -15.26 5.76 -9.55
N ALA A 23 -16.08 5.66 -8.50
CA ALA A 23 -15.68 5.96 -7.12
C ALA A 23 -14.55 5.05 -6.65
N VAL A 24 -14.65 3.74 -6.92
CA VAL A 24 -13.57 2.78 -6.62
C VAL A 24 -12.32 3.06 -7.44
N HIS A 25 -12.48 3.42 -8.71
CA HIS A 25 -11.35 3.74 -9.58
C HIS A 25 -10.64 5.04 -9.16
N LEU A 26 -11.39 6.09 -8.83
CA LEU A 26 -10.86 7.35 -8.29
C LEU A 26 -10.20 7.14 -6.93
N TYR A 27 -10.83 6.37 -6.03
CA TYR A 27 -10.26 6.02 -4.74
C TYR A 27 -8.93 5.27 -4.87
N ARG A 28 -8.85 4.31 -5.82
CA ARG A 28 -7.59 3.60 -6.14
C ARG A 28 -6.53 4.53 -6.71
N LYS A 29 -6.91 5.51 -7.52
CA LYS A 29 -6.01 6.52 -8.07
C LYS A 29 -5.46 7.46 -7.00
N ASP A 30 -6.32 7.90 -6.07
CA ASP A 30 -5.93 8.74 -4.92
C ASP A 30 -5.06 7.99 -3.91
N ALA A 31 -5.35 6.72 -3.63
CA ALA A 31 -4.52 5.88 -2.79
C ALA A 31 -3.12 5.68 -3.42
N LYS A 32 -3.07 5.50 -4.75
CA LYS A 32 -1.81 5.39 -5.52
C LYS A 32 -1.02 6.70 -5.47
N MET A 33 -1.68 7.85 -5.60
CA MET A 33 -1.04 9.17 -5.56
C MET A 33 -0.49 9.47 -4.16
N ARG A 34 -1.23 9.18 -3.08
CA ARG A 34 -0.76 9.37 -1.69
C ARG A 34 0.43 8.47 -1.34
N VAL A 35 0.50 7.26 -1.89
CA VAL A 35 1.67 6.38 -1.73
C VAL A 35 2.88 6.95 -2.46
N MET A 36 2.69 7.56 -3.64
CA MET A 36 3.76 8.22 -4.40
C MET A 36 4.23 9.53 -3.76
N ASP A 37 3.32 10.37 -3.26
CA ASP A 37 3.67 11.65 -2.60
C ASP A 37 4.41 11.44 -1.27
N PHE A 38 4.12 10.35 -0.54
CA PHE A 38 4.86 10.02 0.69
C PHE A 38 6.23 9.38 0.42
N MET A 39 6.45 8.88 -0.79
CA MET A 39 7.76 8.42 -1.27
C MET A 39 8.58 9.58 -1.86
N GLY A 40 8.34 10.82 -1.41
CA GLY A 40 8.94 12.05 -1.89
C GLY A 40 10.47 12.05 -1.92
N PRO A 41 11.08 13.05 -2.59
CA PRO A 41 12.52 13.18 -2.81
C PRO A 41 13.23 13.56 -1.50
N GLY A 42 13.52 12.60 -0.67
CA GLY A 42 14.20 12.77 0.62
C GLY A 42 15.38 11.83 0.84
N ALA A 43 15.82 11.14 -0.20
CA ALA A 43 16.91 10.16 -0.08
C ALA A 43 18.30 10.72 -0.39
N ASP A 44 18.41 11.98 -0.82
CA ASP A 44 19.68 12.52 -1.29
C ASP A 44 20.63 12.98 -0.17
N ASP A 45 20.14 13.15 1.07
CA ASP A 45 20.95 13.72 2.14
C ASP A 45 21.54 12.70 3.12
N MET A 46 21.34 11.39 2.94
CA MET A 46 21.71 10.40 3.97
C MET A 46 22.75 9.36 3.55
N TYR A 47 23.35 9.46 2.37
CA TYR A 47 24.47 8.60 1.99
C TYR A 47 25.63 9.42 1.42
N PRO A 48 26.88 9.20 1.93
CA PRO A 48 28.05 9.85 1.35
C PRO A 48 28.19 9.39 -0.10
N SER A 49 28.18 10.38 -0.97
CA SER A 49 28.40 10.26 -2.40
C SER A 49 29.76 9.60 -2.69
N ASN A 50 29.76 8.33 -3.07
CA ASN A 50 30.83 7.79 -3.88
C ASN A 50 30.31 6.62 -4.74
N SER A 51 29.61 6.95 -5.76
CA SER A 51 29.60 6.36 -7.11
C SER A 51 28.43 6.92 -7.90
N SER A 52 28.72 7.89 -8.75
CA SER A 52 27.93 8.22 -9.93
C SER A 52 27.82 6.97 -10.81
N LYS A 53 26.86 6.11 -10.52
CA LYS A 53 26.42 5.07 -11.44
C LYS A 53 25.05 5.48 -11.94
N ASP A 54 25.02 5.73 -13.22
CA ASP A 54 23.88 6.04 -14.02
C ASP A 54 22.59 5.41 -13.48
N PHE A 55 21.64 6.27 -13.16
CA PHE A 55 20.26 5.92 -12.91
C PHE A 55 19.76 5.26 -14.19
N THR A 56 19.76 3.94 -14.24
CA THR A 56 19.26 3.26 -15.42
C THR A 56 17.74 3.32 -15.38
N VAL A 57 17.13 3.68 -16.50
CA VAL A 57 15.67 3.60 -16.75
C VAL A 57 15.12 2.24 -16.27
N THR A 58 15.94 1.21 -16.30
CA THR A 58 15.67 -0.15 -15.84
C THR A 58 15.40 -0.25 -14.33
N ASP A 59 16.14 0.50 -13.49
CA ASP A 59 15.96 0.48 -12.03
C ASP A 59 14.63 1.12 -11.63
N GLN A 60 14.31 2.26 -12.22
CA GLN A 60 13.03 2.93 -12.02
C GLN A 60 11.86 2.05 -12.47
N PHE A 61 11.98 1.43 -13.64
CA PHE A 61 10.95 0.53 -14.16
C PHE A 61 10.71 -0.69 -13.24
N LEU A 62 11.78 -1.27 -12.68
CA LEU A 62 11.66 -2.36 -11.71
C LEU A 62 10.96 -1.88 -10.43
N TYR A 63 11.30 -0.69 -9.92
CA TYR A 63 10.66 -0.13 -8.74
C TYR A 63 9.17 0.15 -8.97
N ASP A 64 8.80 0.71 -10.11
CA ASP A 64 7.41 0.95 -10.49
C ASP A 64 6.60 -0.34 -10.60
N ARG A 65 7.21 -1.41 -11.15
CA ARG A 65 6.62 -2.76 -11.16
C ARG A 65 6.41 -3.30 -9.76
N CYS A 66 7.39 -3.08 -8.88
CA CYS A 66 7.31 -3.47 -7.47
C CYS A 66 6.15 -2.76 -6.77
N CYS A 67 6.05 -1.43 -6.89
CA CYS A 67 4.97 -0.65 -6.31
C CYS A 67 3.59 -1.09 -6.81
N ARG A 68 3.48 -1.31 -8.13
CA ARG A 68 2.24 -1.78 -8.75
C ARG A 68 1.83 -3.15 -8.22
N PHE A 69 2.77 -4.09 -8.15
CA PHE A 69 2.52 -5.44 -7.64
C PHE A 69 2.05 -5.41 -6.18
N MET A 70 2.69 -4.59 -5.34
CA MET A 70 2.30 -4.43 -3.93
C MET A 70 0.86 -3.91 -3.81
N VAL A 71 0.46 -2.93 -4.63
CA VAL A 71 -0.89 -2.34 -4.58
C VAL A 71 -1.96 -3.30 -5.13
N GLU A 72 -1.69 -3.94 -6.27
CA GLU A 72 -2.67 -4.76 -6.98
C GLU A 72 -2.87 -6.13 -6.34
N ARG A 73 -1.79 -6.79 -5.94
CA ARG A 73 -1.80 -8.16 -5.41
C ARG A 73 -1.85 -8.24 -3.90
N ARG A 74 -1.49 -7.15 -3.20
CA ARG A 74 -1.46 -7.07 -1.73
C ARG A 74 -0.69 -8.21 -1.06
N PRO A 75 0.48 -8.62 -1.57
CA PRO A 75 1.20 -9.79 -1.06
C PRO A 75 1.67 -9.58 0.39
N TYR A 76 1.76 -8.34 0.83
CA TYR A 76 2.11 -7.96 2.20
C TYR A 76 1.10 -8.46 3.25
N LEU A 77 -0.09 -8.89 2.85
CA LEU A 77 -1.08 -9.50 3.76
C LEU A 77 -0.68 -10.92 4.18
N VAL A 78 0.20 -11.57 3.42
CA VAL A 78 0.80 -12.84 3.84
C VAL A 78 1.81 -12.56 4.96
N THR A 79 1.60 -13.13 6.14
CA THR A 79 2.38 -12.83 7.35
C THR A 79 3.88 -13.05 7.18
N ASP A 80 4.26 -14.13 6.50
CA ASP A 80 5.66 -14.54 6.29
C ASP A 80 6.21 -14.16 4.90
N TYR A 81 5.63 -13.15 4.26
CA TYR A 81 6.05 -12.69 2.94
C TYR A 81 7.50 -12.21 2.92
N GLN A 82 8.28 -12.77 2.02
CA GLN A 82 9.73 -12.55 1.94
C GLN A 82 10.15 -11.86 0.64
N LEU A 83 11.34 -11.26 0.68
CA LEU A 83 11.96 -10.61 -0.50
C LEU A 83 12.13 -11.60 -1.67
N GLN A 84 12.38 -12.88 -1.37
CA GLN A 84 12.51 -13.91 -2.41
C GLN A 84 11.20 -14.12 -3.16
N ASP A 85 10.06 -14.08 -2.45
CA ASP A 85 8.73 -14.25 -3.07
C ASP A 85 8.43 -13.12 -4.03
N LEU A 86 8.77 -11.89 -3.64
CA LEU A 86 8.62 -10.71 -4.51
C LEU A 86 9.56 -10.78 -5.71
N ALA A 87 10.82 -11.19 -5.49
CA ALA A 87 11.80 -11.33 -6.58
C ALA A 87 11.35 -12.36 -7.61
N ASN A 88 10.84 -13.52 -7.17
CA ASN A 88 10.28 -14.55 -8.03
C ASN A 88 9.08 -14.02 -8.82
N SER A 89 8.16 -13.32 -8.15
CA SER A 89 6.95 -12.74 -8.78
C SER A 89 7.28 -11.67 -9.82
N LEU A 90 8.39 -10.97 -9.67
CA LEU A 90 8.85 -9.93 -10.59
C LEU A 90 9.91 -10.44 -11.59
N TYR A 91 10.21 -11.75 -11.60
CA TYR A 91 11.23 -12.36 -12.46
C TYR A 91 12.58 -11.62 -12.38
N THR A 92 13.04 -11.37 -11.15
CA THR A 92 14.31 -10.67 -10.88
C THR A 92 15.11 -11.37 -9.77
N ASN A 93 16.36 -10.99 -9.56
CA ASN A 93 17.11 -11.55 -8.46
C ASN A 93 16.91 -10.73 -7.16
N ARG A 94 17.01 -11.44 -6.03
CA ARG A 94 16.82 -10.90 -4.68
C ARG A 94 17.74 -9.72 -4.37
N SER A 95 19.02 -9.81 -4.75
CA SER A 95 20.01 -8.78 -4.42
C SER A 95 19.76 -7.48 -5.18
N TYR A 96 19.41 -7.59 -6.46
CA TYR A 96 19.07 -6.44 -7.29
C TYR A 96 17.79 -5.77 -6.80
N LEU A 97 16.74 -6.55 -6.52
CA LEU A 97 15.47 -6.03 -5.99
C LEU A 97 15.66 -5.33 -4.64
N SER A 98 16.48 -5.92 -3.74
CA SER A 98 16.80 -5.30 -2.44
C SER A 98 17.44 -3.93 -2.59
N LYS A 99 18.43 -3.82 -3.48
CA LYS A 99 19.10 -2.55 -3.78
C LYS A 99 18.14 -1.53 -4.38
N THR A 100 17.29 -1.95 -5.31
CA THR A 100 16.28 -1.10 -5.95
C THR A 100 15.28 -0.57 -4.92
N ILE A 101 14.70 -1.44 -4.08
CA ILE A 101 13.77 -1.01 -3.03
C ILE A 101 14.44 -0.02 -2.08
N ASN A 102 15.65 -0.34 -1.61
CA ASN A 102 16.36 0.50 -0.65
C ASN A 102 16.68 1.87 -1.25
N ARG A 103 17.12 1.91 -2.50
CA ARG A 103 17.47 3.14 -3.22
C ARG A 103 16.27 4.07 -3.40
N PHE A 104 15.13 3.54 -3.86
CA PHE A 104 13.97 4.36 -4.21
C PHE A 104 13.03 4.66 -3.03
N SER A 105 12.93 3.76 -2.05
CA SER A 105 12.05 3.95 -0.89
C SER A 105 12.77 4.43 0.37
N GLY A 106 14.10 4.41 0.40
CA GLY A 106 14.89 4.63 1.60
C GLY A 106 14.70 3.55 2.68
N LYS A 107 14.02 2.44 2.36
CA LYS A 107 13.62 1.41 3.32
C LYS A 107 14.23 0.05 2.96
N ASN A 108 14.62 -0.74 3.96
CA ASN A 108 14.83 -2.15 3.71
C ASN A 108 13.49 -2.86 3.42
N PHE A 109 13.54 -4.06 2.84
CA PHE A 109 12.35 -4.80 2.43
C PHE A 109 11.32 -4.99 3.55
N ARG A 110 11.77 -5.26 4.78
CA ARG A 110 10.87 -5.45 5.93
C ARG A 110 10.10 -4.17 6.27
N ALA A 111 10.79 -3.04 6.32
CA ALA A 111 10.17 -1.74 6.55
C ALA A 111 9.24 -1.34 5.39
N TYR A 112 9.62 -1.68 4.15
CA TYR A 112 8.82 -1.47 2.95
C TYR A 112 7.50 -2.25 3.01
N VAL A 113 7.52 -3.54 3.35
CA VAL A 113 6.31 -4.37 3.54
C VAL A 113 5.45 -3.84 4.68
N ASN A 114 6.08 -3.51 5.83
CA ASN A 114 5.34 -3.01 6.99
C ASN A 114 4.67 -1.65 6.74
N TYR A 115 5.27 -0.81 5.89
CA TYR A 115 4.63 0.41 5.44
C TYR A 115 3.29 0.13 4.74
N TYR A 116 3.25 -0.79 3.77
CA TYR A 116 2.00 -1.16 3.10
C TYR A 116 0.96 -1.77 4.05
N ARG A 117 1.42 -2.58 5.01
CA ARG A 117 0.54 -3.15 6.06
C ARG A 117 -0.12 -2.07 6.91
N VAL A 118 0.66 -1.06 7.34
CA VAL A 118 0.12 0.07 8.12
C VAL A 118 -0.87 0.88 7.29
N MET A 119 -0.56 1.19 6.04
CA MET A 119 -1.47 1.90 5.15
C MET A 119 -2.78 1.15 4.95
N TYR A 120 -2.71 -0.17 4.77
CA TYR A 120 -3.89 -1.02 4.65
C TYR A 120 -4.71 -1.08 5.95
N ALA A 121 -4.07 -1.16 7.11
CA ALA A 121 -4.77 -1.07 8.40
C ALA A 121 -5.55 0.23 8.55
N MET A 122 -5.00 1.34 8.09
CA MET A 122 -5.68 2.64 8.08
C MET A 122 -6.88 2.65 7.13
N GLU A 123 -6.80 2.00 5.97
CA GLU A 123 -7.92 1.82 5.04
C GLU A 123 -9.03 0.98 5.68
N LEU A 124 -8.68 -0.13 6.32
CA LEU A 124 -9.63 -1.00 7.03
C LEU A 124 -10.37 -0.23 8.12
N PHE A 125 -9.68 0.56 8.93
CA PHE A 125 -10.30 1.33 10.00
C PHE A 125 -11.24 2.42 9.45
N ARG A 126 -10.86 3.11 8.38
CA ARG A 126 -11.76 4.10 7.73
C ARG A 126 -13.02 3.45 7.16
N ALA A 127 -12.91 2.23 6.65
CA ALA A 127 -14.07 1.46 6.16
C ALA A 127 -14.94 0.91 7.29
N ASN A 128 -14.36 0.58 8.44
CA ASN A 128 -15.08 0.10 9.62
C ASN A 128 -14.40 0.57 10.91
N MET A 129 -14.89 1.67 11.47
CA MET A 129 -14.36 2.29 12.68
C MET A 129 -14.59 1.49 13.97
N SER A 130 -15.37 0.39 13.92
CA SER A 130 -15.61 -0.50 15.07
C SER A 130 -14.49 -1.55 15.24
N LEU A 131 -13.59 -1.69 14.28
CA LEU A 131 -12.47 -2.64 14.38
C LEU A 131 -11.57 -2.31 15.57
N ARG A 132 -11.19 -3.36 16.31
CA ARG A 132 -10.23 -3.25 17.40
C ARG A 132 -8.80 -3.22 16.85
N ILE A 133 -7.87 -2.71 17.64
CA ILE A 133 -6.46 -2.63 17.28
C ILE A 133 -5.88 -4.01 16.89
N ILE A 134 -6.25 -5.05 17.65
CA ILE A 134 -5.81 -6.42 17.37
C ILE A 134 -6.35 -6.94 16.04
N ASP A 135 -7.59 -6.62 15.70
CA ASP A 135 -8.20 -7.03 14.42
C ASP A 135 -7.49 -6.33 13.25
N LEU A 136 -7.16 -5.04 13.40
CA LEU A 136 -6.38 -4.29 12.41
C LEU A 136 -5.00 -4.92 12.20
N ALA A 137 -4.32 -5.31 13.28
CA ALA A 137 -3.02 -5.97 13.20
C ALA A 137 -3.09 -7.27 12.39
N LEU A 138 -4.02 -8.15 12.73
CA LEU A 138 -4.18 -9.46 12.09
C LEU A 138 -4.60 -9.33 10.62
N LEU A 139 -5.63 -8.51 10.33
CA LEU A 139 -6.15 -8.31 8.98
C LEU A 139 -5.15 -7.62 8.05
N SER A 140 -4.22 -6.85 8.58
CA SER A 140 -3.15 -6.20 7.79
C SER A 140 -1.87 -7.03 7.67
N GLY A 141 -1.88 -8.30 8.11
CA GLY A 141 -0.80 -9.25 7.90
C GLY A 141 0.32 -9.19 8.94
N PHE A 142 0.13 -8.49 10.07
CA PHE A 142 1.10 -8.57 11.18
C PHE A 142 0.91 -9.86 11.97
N ARG A 143 2.03 -10.45 12.40
CA ARG A 143 2.02 -11.67 13.22
C ARG A 143 1.53 -11.41 14.66
N SER A 144 1.72 -10.20 15.18
CA SER A 144 1.34 -9.82 16.54
C SER A 144 0.94 -8.35 16.62
N GLU A 145 0.09 -8.05 17.60
CA GLU A 145 -0.30 -6.68 17.93
C GLU A 145 0.90 -5.81 18.27
N SER A 146 1.86 -6.32 19.05
CA SER A 146 3.08 -5.57 19.42
C SER A 146 3.89 -5.15 18.20
N SER A 147 4.03 -6.04 17.21
CA SER A 147 4.67 -5.71 15.94
C SER A 147 3.92 -4.62 15.19
N PHE A 148 2.59 -4.71 15.14
CA PHE A 148 1.74 -3.68 14.54
C PHE A 148 1.92 -2.32 15.22
N LEU A 149 1.79 -2.25 16.55
CA LEU A 149 1.90 -1.01 17.32
C LEU A 149 3.23 -0.29 17.05
N ASN A 150 4.34 -1.04 17.08
CA ASN A 150 5.68 -0.49 16.84
C ASN A 150 5.84 0.04 15.42
N ASN A 151 5.39 -0.72 14.42
CA ASN A 151 5.50 -0.31 13.02
C ASN A 151 4.53 0.82 12.68
N PHE A 152 3.31 0.83 13.25
CA PHE A 152 2.37 1.93 13.06
C PHE A 152 2.96 3.25 13.59
N ARG A 153 3.52 3.23 14.83
CA ARG A 153 4.19 4.41 15.39
C ARG A 153 5.38 4.86 14.55
N SER A 154 6.17 3.93 14.06
CA SER A 154 7.32 4.24 13.20
C SER A 154 6.90 4.88 11.86
N VAL A 155 5.76 4.49 11.30
CA VAL A 155 5.26 5.02 10.01
C VAL A 155 4.49 6.33 10.20
N MET A 156 3.64 6.40 11.25
CA MET A 156 2.68 7.50 11.43
C MET A 156 3.14 8.55 12.46
N GLY A 157 4.21 8.29 13.21
CA GLY A 157 4.68 9.16 14.29
C GLY A 157 3.83 9.11 15.56
N GLU A 158 2.69 8.41 15.57
CA GLU A 158 1.76 8.32 16.70
C GLU A 158 1.24 6.88 16.91
N ALA A 159 0.69 6.60 18.07
CA ALA A 159 0.09 5.30 18.35
C ALA A 159 -1.22 5.11 17.58
N PRO A 160 -1.55 3.86 17.12
CA PRO A 160 -2.79 3.59 16.40
C PRO A 160 -4.05 3.92 17.22
N SER A 161 -4.01 3.80 18.56
CA SER A 161 -5.13 4.17 19.43
C SER A 161 -5.46 5.67 19.36
N ILE A 162 -4.43 6.52 19.35
CA ILE A 162 -4.58 7.99 19.22
C ILE A 162 -5.15 8.32 17.84
N TRP A 163 -4.57 7.74 16.79
CA TRP A 163 -5.02 7.95 15.42
C TRP A 163 -6.48 7.50 15.21
N CYS A 164 -6.87 6.32 15.72
CA CYS A 164 -8.24 5.80 15.64
C CYS A 164 -9.23 6.67 16.44
N ALA A 165 -8.85 7.13 17.62
CA ALA A 165 -9.71 7.98 18.45
C ALA A 165 -10.03 9.31 17.78
N ARG A 166 -9.10 9.89 17.02
CA ARG A 166 -9.31 11.14 16.28
C ARG A 166 -10.28 11.01 15.11
N LEU A 167 -10.50 9.80 14.59
CA LEU A 167 -11.38 9.53 13.45
C LEU A 167 -12.79 9.07 13.86
N ARG A 168 -13.00 8.68 15.13
CA ARG A 168 -14.31 8.30 15.66
C ARG A 168 -15.14 9.52 16.02
#